data_a0800dad9a3e1826f46750fa2e0a7323
#
_entry.id   a0800dad9a3e1826f46750fa2e0a7323
#
_cell.length_a   1.000
_cell.length_b   1.000
_cell.length_c   1.000
_cell.angle_alpha   90.00
_cell.angle_beta   90.00
_cell.angle_gamma   90.00
#
_symmetry.space_group_name_H-M   'P 1'
#
loop_
_entity.id
_entity.type
_entity.pdbx_description
1 polymer ?
#
loop_
_entity_poly.entity_id
_entity_poly.type
_entity_poly.pdbx_seq_one_letter_code
_entity_poly.pdbx_strand_id
1 'polypeptide(L)'
;MEKHMQYIQELPTPEELKKQFPLSDEIHRIKEERDRQAEDIFTGKDHRLLLIIGPCSADREDAVLDYMTRLAAVQEKVKDKIFMIPRVYTNKPRTKGIGYKGMLHQPDPHKKEDMLAGIIAIRELHTRVVKETGFTTAEEMLYPENHRYLSDLLSYVAVGARSVEDQQHRMTASGIGIPAGMKNPTGGDISVMMNAITAAQSPQSFVYRGWAVRTTGNPMAHAILRGYVDRFGRNLPNYHYEDIMNLIEEYHKRDLQNPALIVDCNHSNSNKNYMEQIRIAKDVLHSCKVSEDIHHIVKGLMIESYLVDGCQKPEDSEYGKSITDPCLGWEKSEKLIYELAELAD
;
A
#
# COMPACT_ATOMS: atom_id res chain seq x y z
N MET A 1 18.36 -31.29 -4.76
CA MET A 1 17.99 -30.33 -3.70
C MET A 1 19.16 -29.38 -3.52
N GLU A 2 18.91 -28.11 -3.39
CA GLU A 2 19.96 -27.11 -3.17
C GLU A 2 20.57 -27.27 -1.77
N LYS A 3 21.89 -27.11 -1.67
CA LYS A 3 22.68 -27.45 -0.46
C LYS A 3 22.25 -26.68 0.79
N HIS A 4 21.72 -25.47 0.63
CA HIS A 4 21.39 -24.54 1.72
C HIS A 4 19.88 -24.20 1.77
N MET A 5 19.04 -24.95 1.07
CA MET A 5 17.58 -24.76 1.07
C MET A 5 16.92 -26.03 1.59
N GLN A 6 16.07 -25.87 2.61
CA GLN A 6 15.26 -26.94 3.18
C GLN A 6 13.79 -26.67 2.86
N TYR A 7 13.15 -27.62 2.18
CA TYR A 7 11.70 -27.60 2.00
C TYR A 7 11.06 -28.10 3.28
N ILE A 8 10.34 -27.23 3.99
CA ILE A 8 9.77 -27.50 5.32
C ILE A 8 8.36 -28.07 5.19
N GLN A 9 7.54 -27.44 4.34
CA GLN A 9 6.14 -27.78 4.18
C GLN A 9 5.64 -27.32 2.80
N GLU A 10 4.77 -28.11 2.18
CA GLU A 10 4.01 -27.68 1.01
C GLU A 10 2.85 -26.79 1.45
N LEU A 11 2.70 -25.63 0.77
CA LEU A 11 1.63 -24.67 1.03
C LEU A 11 0.52 -24.84 -0.01
N PRO A 12 -0.75 -24.61 0.35
CA PRO A 12 -1.83 -24.66 -0.62
C PRO A 12 -1.59 -23.62 -1.72
N THR A 13 -1.99 -23.95 -2.92
CA THR A 13 -2.03 -22.96 -4.01
C THR A 13 -3.07 -21.87 -3.69
N PRO A 14 -2.94 -20.65 -4.28
CA PRO A 14 -3.98 -19.63 -4.12
C PRO A 14 -5.37 -20.10 -4.54
N GLU A 15 -5.46 -20.92 -5.57
CA GLU A 15 -6.71 -21.49 -6.06
C GLU A 15 -7.35 -22.47 -5.05
N GLU A 16 -6.54 -23.30 -4.41
CA GLU A 16 -7.00 -24.21 -3.34
C GLU A 16 -7.46 -23.44 -2.12
N LEU A 17 -6.70 -22.41 -1.70
CA LEU A 17 -7.07 -21.58 -0.56
C LEU A 17 -8.37 -20.82 -0.82
N LYS A 18 -8.53 -20.24 -2.02
CA LYS A 18 -9.76 -19.54 -2.41
C LYS A 18 -10.98 -20.46 -2.45
N LYS A 19 -10.82 -21.71 -2.83
CA LYS A 19 -11.89 -22.74 -2.76
C LYS A 19 -12.23 -23.11 -1.32
N GLN A 20 -11.23 -23.17 -0.44
CA GLN A 20 -11.42 -23.45 0.98
C GLN A 20 -12.10 -22.29 1.72
N PHE A 21 -11.78 -21.05 1.34
CA PHE A 21 -12.32 -19.81 1.90
C PHE A 21 -12.98 -18.97 0.78
N PRO A 22 -14.15 -19.43 0.27
CA PRO A 22 -14.84 -18.74 -0.82
C PRO A 22 -15.44 -17.42 -0.35
N LEU A 23 -15.48 -16.44 -1.24
CA LEU A 23 -16.13 -15.16 -0.99
C LEU A 23 -17.62 -15.24 -1.36
N SER A 24 -18.44 -14.47 -0.65
CA SER A 24 -19.86 -14.31 -1.00
C SER A 24 -20.02 -13.40 -2.23
N ASP A 25 -21.18 -13.52 -2.91
CA ASP A 25 -21.54 -12.64 -4.02
C ASP A 25 -21.58 -11.16 -3.60
N GLU A 26 -21.87 -10.88 -2.34
CA GLU A 26 -21.83 -9.54 -1.77
C GLU A 26 -20.40 -8.98 -1.75
N ILE A 27 -19.42 -9.76 -1.27
CA ILE A 27 -18.02 -9.36 -1.27
C ILE A 27 -17.50 -9.13 -2.70
N HIS A 28 -17.88 -9.98 -3.65
CA HIS A 28 -17.54 -9.79 -5.06
C HIS A 28 -18.07 -8.46 -5.61
N ARG A 29 -19.34 -8.13 -5.33
CA ARG A 29 -19.95 -6.85 -5.75
C ARG A 29 -19.25 -5.65 -5.11
N ILE A 30 -18.93 -5.73 -3.81
CA ILE A 30 -18.15 -4.68 -3.13
C ILE A 30 -16.81 -4.49 -3.83
N LYS A 31 -16.10 -5.59 -4.10
CA LYS A 31 -14.78 -5.56 -4.75
C LYS A 31 -14.85 -4.91 -6.14
N GLU A 32 -15.78 -5.34 -6.99
CA GLU A 32 -15.96 -4.80 -8.33
C GLU A 32 -16.26 -3.30 -8.32
N GLU A 33 -17.16 -2.87 -7.45
CA GLU A 33 -17.51 -1.45 -7.32
C GLU A 33 -16.35 -0.60 -6.82
N ARG A 34 -15.62 -1.09 -5.83
CA ARG A 34 -14.48 -0.36 -5.27
C ARG A 34 -13.29 -0.32 -6.22
N ASP A 35 -13.05 -1.38 -7.00
CA ASP A 35 -12.03 -1.38 -8.04
C ASP A 35 -12.34 -0.36 -9.13
N ARG A 36 -13.64 -0.30 -9.56
CA ARG A 36 -14.10 0.69 -10.53
C ARG A 36 -13.89 2.12 -10.01
N GLN A 37 -14.23 2.40 -8.77
CA GLN A 37 -14.01 3.73 -8.17
C GLN A 37 -12.52 4.07 -8.09
N ALA A 38 -11.67 3.11 -7.71
CA ALA A 38 -10.21 3.33 -7.72
C ALA A 38 -9.70 3.61 -9.14
N GLU A 39 -10.12 2.82 -10.14
CA GLU A 39 -9.78 3.06 -11.55
C GLU A 39 -10.25 4.44 -12.02
N ASP A 40 -11.46 4.86 -11.68
CA ASP A 40 -12.01 6.17 -12.06
C ASP A 40 -11.14 7.33 -11.49
N ILE A 41 -10.60 7.20 -10.27
CA ILE A 41 -9.66 8.19 -9.70
C ILE A 41 -8.35 8.22 -10.50
N PHE A 42 -7.75 7.06 -10.81
CA PHE A 42 -6.49 7.01 -11.54
C PHE A 42 -6.62 7.45 -13.00
N THR A 43 -7.79 7.24 -13.60
CA THR A 43 -8.09 7.69 -14.98
C THR A 43 -8.64 9.12 -15.06
N GLY A 44 -8.83 9.80 -13.93
CA GLY A 44 -9.29 11.18 -13.86
C GLY A 44 -10.79 11.38 -14.10
N LYS A 45 -11.61 10.34 -14.02
CA LYS A 45 -13.08 10.42 -14.07
C LYS A 45 -13.70 10.75 -12.71
N ASP A 46 -13.01 10.42 -11.64
CA ASP A 46 -13.36 10.75 -10.26
C ASP A 46 -12.27 11.63 -9.67
N HIS A 47 -12.63 12.77 -9.10
CA HIS A 47 -11.70 13.77 -8.56
C HIS A 47 -11.53 13.70 -7.05
N ARG A 48 -12.15 12.72 -6.37
CA ARG A 48 -11.97 12.53 -4.95
C ARG A 48 -10.52 12.24 -4.61
N LEU A 49 -10.06 12.76 -3.48
CA LEU A 49 -8.74 12.44 -2.94
C LEU A 49 -8.70 10.98 -2.52
N LEU A 50 -7.76 10.21 -3.04
CA LEU A 50 -7.49 8.84 -2.57
C LEU A 50 -6.70 8.89 -1.26
N LEU A 51 -7.21 8.28 -0.20
CA LEU A 51 -6.50 8.18 1.07
C LEU A 51 -6.21 6.72 1.40
N ILE A 52 -4.93 6.34 1.32
CA ILE A 52 -4.44 5.02 1.69
C ILE A 52 -3.97 5.10 3.15
N ILE A 53 -4.80 4.66 4.10
CA ILE A 53 -4.56 4.89 5.53
C ILE A 53 -4.75 3.63 6.36
N GLY A 54 -3.89 3.42 7.35
CA GLY A 54 -3.98 2.30 8.28
C GLY A 54 -2.63 1.94 8.90
N PRO A 55 -2.56 0.85 9.69
CA PRO A 55 -1.35 0.50 10.43
C PRO A 55 -0.14 0.27 9.53
N CYS A 56 1.04 0.49 10.08
CA CYS A 56 2.31 0.18 9.42
C CYS A 56 2.38 -1.30 9.06
N SER A 57 1.94 -2.16 9.97
CA SER A 57 1.71 -3.59 9.73
C SER A 57 0.49 -4.06 10.51
N ALA A 58 -0.33 -4.92 9.90
CA ALA A 58 -1.39 -5.64 10.58
C ALA A 58 -0.73 -6.73 11.47
N ASP A 59 -0.95 -6.61 12.77
CA ASP A 59 -0.35 -7.50 13.78
C ASP A 59 -1.39 -8.29 14.59
N ARG A 60 -2.58 -7.71 14.78
CA ARG A 60 -3.68 -8.29 15.55
C ARG A 60 -5.00 -8.07 14.82
N GLU A 61 -5.71 -9.15 14.57
CA GLU A 61 -6.98 -9.11 13.84
C GLU A 61 -8.03 -8.22 14.53
N ASP A 62 -8.20 -8.36 15.84
CA ASP A 62 -9.19 -7.61 16.62
C ASP A 62 -8.94 -6.11 16.60
N ALA A 63 -7.69 -5.68 16.77
CA ALA A 63 -7.32 -4.27 16.73
C ALA A 63 -7.41 -3.67 15.32
N VAL A 64 -7.05 -4.44 14.30
CA VAL A 64 -7.21 -4.02 12.90
C VAL A 64 -8.69 -3.82 12.57
N LEU A 65 -9.56 -4.76 12.94
CA LEU A 65 -11.00 -4.65 12.68
C LEU A 65 -11.65 -3.49 13.46
N ASP A 66 -11.27 -3.24 14.71
CA ASP A 66 -11.71 -2.05 15.46
C ASP A 66 -11.34 -0.76 14.71
N TYR A 67 -10.06 -0.65 14.28
CA TYR A 67 -9.60 0.49 13.48
C TYR A 67 -10.41 0.65 12.18
N MET A 68 -10.62 -0.44 11.42
CA MET A 68 -11.35 -0.42 10.16
C MET A 68 -12.83 -0.05 10.35
N THR A 69 -13.45 -0.49 11.42
CA THR A 69 -14.85 -0.14 11.77
C THR A 69 -14.99 1.36 12.03
N ARG A 70 -14.06 1.93 12.79
CA ARG A 70 -14.03 3.39 13.02
C ARG A 70 -13.80 4.15 11.71
N LEU A 71 -12.87 3.67 10.89
CA LEU A 71 -12.55 4.29 9.61
C LEU A 71 -13.75 4.28 8.65
N ALA A 72 -14.53 3.20 8.63
CA ALA A 72 -15.75 3.10 7.82
C ALA A 72 -16.79 4.14 8.24
N ALA A 73 -16.95 4.38 9.54
CA ALA A 73 -17.86 5.40 10.05
C ALA A 73 -17.43 6.83 9.64
N VAL A 74 -16.13 7.09 9.53
CA VAL A 74 -15.58 8.37 9.04
C VAL A 74 -15.75 8.46 7.52
N GLN A 75 -15.50 7.37 6.77
CA GLN A 75 -15.66 7.35 5.31
C GLN A 75 -17.07 7.80 4.89
N GLU A 76 -18.12 7.35 5.56
CA GLU A 76 -19.48 7.75 5.24
C GLU A 76 -19.74 9.27 5.34
N LYS A 77 -18.98 9.96 6.21
CA LYS A 77 -19.11 11.41 6.40
C LYS A 77 -18.31 12.23 5.38
N VAL A 78 -17.30 11.63 4.74
CA VAL A 78 -16.40 12.33 3.81
C VAL A 78 -16.38 11.70 2.41
N LYS A 79 -17.26 10.75 2.12
CA LYS A 79 -17.26 9.95 0.90
C LYS A 79 -17.39 10.73 -0.41
N ASP A 80 -17.94 11.92 -0.35
CA ASP A 80 -18.10 12.80 -1.52
C ASP A 80 -16.77 13.48 -1.91
N LYS A 81 -15.79 13.53 -0.99
CA LYS A 81 -14.49 14.21 -1.17
C LYS A 81 -13.30 13.28 -1.07
N ILE A 82 -13.39 12.24 -0.25
CA ILE A 82 -12.30 11.29 0.00
C ILE A 82 -12.76 9.88 -0.28
N PHE A 83 -11.96 9.13 -1.03
CA PHE A 83 -12.08 7.70 -1.23
C PHE A 83 -10.98 6.99 -0.45
N MET A 84 -11.34 6.20 0.57
CA MET A 84 -10.34 5.53 1.40
C MET A 84 -10.11 4.09 0.96
N ILE A 85 -8.86 3.69 0.86
CA ILE A 85 -8.44 2.28 0.78
C ILE A 85 -7.58 2.00 2.01
N PRO A 86 -8.08 1.23 2.99
CA PRO A 86 -7.33 0.96 4.20
C PRO A 86 -6.10 0.09 3.95
N ARG A 87 -5.01 0.44 4.62
CA ARG A 87 -3.79 -0.37 4.67
C ARG A 87 -4.02 -1.57 5.60
N VAL A 88 -3.93 -2.77 5.05
CA VAL A 88 -3.88 -4.02 5.81
C VAL A 88 -2.60 -4.75 5.38
N TYR A 89 -1.45 -4.16 5.74
CA TYR A 89 -0.14 -4.68 5.35
C TYR A 89 0.23 -5.88 6.25
N THR A 90 0.15 -7.06 5.68
CA THR A 90 0.37 -8.34 6.38
C THR A 90 1.79 -8.87 6.21
N ASN A 91 2.61 -8.16 5.44
CA ASN A 91 4.03 -8.41 5.23
C ASN A 91 4.86 -7.24 5.71
N LYS A 92 6.04 -7.50 6.28
CA LYS A 92 6.97 -6.44 6.69
C LYS A 92 8.37 -6.74 6.17
N PRO A 93 8.90 -5.93 5.23
CA PRO A 93 10.27 -6.11 4.76
C PRO A 93 11.28 -5.78 5.86
N ARG A 94 12.24 -6.67 6.07
CA ARG A 94 13.31 -6.52 7.07
C ARG A 94 14.67 -6.55 6.40
N THR A 95 15.36 -5.42 6.33
CA THR A 95 16.65 -5.28 5.67
C THR A 95 17.71 -6.27 6.18
N LYS A 96 17.67 -6.59 7.48
CA LYS A 96 18.60 -7.56 8.11
C LYS A 96 17.96 -8.94 8.34
N GLY A 97 16.71 -9.16 7.90
CA GLY A 97 16.00 -10.42 8.11
C GLY A 97 15.60 -10.71 9.58
N ILE A 98 15.74 -9.73 10.48
CA ILE A 98 15.49 -9.88 11.93
C ILE A 98 14.26 -9.06 12.34
N GLY A 99 13.46 -9.57 13.29
CA GLY A 99 12.28 -8.95 13.85
C GLY A 99 10.98 -9.45 13.21
N TYR A 100 9.85 -8.92 13.64
CA TYR A 100 8.53 -9.30 13.15
C TYR A 100 8.41 -9.09 11.63
N LYS A 101 8.12 -10.15 10.88
CA LYS A 101 8.06 -10.17 9.42
C LYS A 101 6.66 -10.00 8.84
N GLY A 102 5.67 -9.76 9.69
CA GLY A 102 4.27 -9.63 9.32
C GLY A 102 3.45 -10.88 9.62
N MET A 103 2.12 -10.72 9.59
CA MET A 103 1.13 -11.77 9.90
C MET A 103 1.30 -13.01 9.01
N LEU A 104 1.72 -12.85 7.75
CA LEU A 104 1.99 -13.98 6.86
C LEU A 104 3.02 -14.96 7.45
N HIS A 105 4.04 -14.47 8.13
CA HIS A 105 5.07 -15.31 8.75
C HIS A 105 4.70 -15.70 10.17
N GLN A 106 4.11 -14.76 10.91
CA GLN A 106 3.80 -14.87 12.33
C GLN A 106 2.40 -14.29 12.59
N PRO A 107 1.32 -15.09 12.40
CA PRO A 107 -0.04 -14.64 12.70
C PRO A 107 -0.23 -14.29 14.19
N ASP A 108 0.57 -14.87 15.07
CA ASP A 108 0.71 -14.49 16.47
C ASP A 108 2.16 -14.00 16.69
N PRO A 109 2.38 -12.68 16.93
CA PRO A 109 3.73 -12.13 17.10
C PRO A 109 4.56 -12.74 18.23
N HIS A 110 3.89 -13.42 19.19
CA HIS A 110 4.53 -14.07 20.34
C HIS A 110 4.90 -15.55 20.10
N LYS A 111 4.50 -16.12 18.94
CA LYS A 111 4.78 -17.50 18.58
C LYS A 111 5.86 -17.61 17.50
N LYS A 112 6.31 -18.84 17.25
CA LYS A 112 7.21 -19.14 16.13
C LYS A 112 6.51 -18.92 14.79
N GLU A 113 7.31 -18.73 13.75
CA GLU A 113 6.83 -18.63 12.36
C GLU A 113 6.02 -19.87 11.97
N ASP A 114 4.85 -19.63 11.34
CA ASP A 114 3.97 -20.64 10.77
C ASP A 114 3.34 -20.06 9.49
N MET A 115 3.94 -20.39 8.36
CA MET A 115 3.53 -19.84 7.05
C MET A 115 2.16 -20.32 6.61
N LEU A 116 1.76 -21.55 6.96
CA LEU A 116 0.43 -22.07 6.62
C LEU A 116 -0.66 -21.34 7.41
N ALA A 117 -0.48 -21.26 8.73
CA ALA A 117 -1.40 -20.48 9.57
C ALA A 117 -1.42 -19.01 9.15
N GLY A 118 -0.26 -18.46 8.75
CA GLY A 118 -0.14 -17.09 8.25
C GLY A 118 -0.95 -16.83 6.97
N ILE A 119 -0.84 -17.70 5.97
CA ILE A 119 -1.61 -17.58 4.71
C ILE A 119 -3.13 -17.63 4.97
N ILE A 120 -3.57 -18.47 5.88
CA ILE A 120 -4.98 -18.55 6.28
C ILE A 120 -5.39 -17.27 7.00
N ALA A 121 -4.62 -16.83 8.00
CA ALA A 121 -4.92 -15.65 8.80
C ALA A 121 -5.02 -14.36 7.96
N ILE A 122 -4.10 -14.15 7.02
CA ILE A 122 -4.17 -12.96 6.15
C ILE A 122 -5.42 -12.96 5.28
N ARG A 123 -5.82 -14.12 4.73
CA ARG A 123 -7.03 -14.22 3.93
C ARG A 123 -8.29 -13.98 4.77
N GLU A 124 -8.37 -14.59 5.96
CA GLU A 124 -9.49 -14.38 6.88
C GLU A 124 -9.61 -12.91 7.30
N LEU A 125 -8.50 -12.27 7.68
CA LEU A 125 -8.48 -10.86 8.08
C LEU A 125 -9.00 -9.95 6.94
N HIS A 126 -8.44 -10.08 5.71
CA HIS A 126 -8.89 -9.27 4.58
C HIS A 126 -10.36 -9.53 4.23
N THR A 127 -10.81 -10.79 4.28
CA THR A 127 -12.22 -11.16 4.04
C THR A 127 -13.14 -10.51 5.08
N ARG A 128 -12.75 -10.53 6.36
CA ARG A 128 -13.51 -9.89 7.44
C ARG A 128 -13.57 -8.38 7.27
N VAL A 129 -12.46 -7.74 6.92
CA VAL A 129 -12.45 -6.29 6.65
C VAL A 129 -13.47 -5.94 5.57
N VAL A 130 -13.46 -6.64 4.42
CA VAL A 130 -14.43 -6.36 3.35
C VAL A 130 -15.87 -6.60 3.82
N LYS A 131 -16.11 -7.74 4.47
CA LYS A 131 -17.45 -8.15 4.91
C LYS A 131 -18.04 -7.23 5.98
N GLU A 132 -17.23 -6.82 6.96
CA GLU A 132 -17.69 -6.08 8.13
C GLU A 132 -17.74 -4.57 7.90
N THR A 133 -16.95 -4.04 6.95
CA THR A 133 -16.81 -2.59 6.76
C THR A 133 -17.11 -2.10 5.35
N GLY A 134 -17.23 -2.98 4.37
CA GLY A 134 -17.36 -2.62 2.96
C GLY A 134 -16.07 -2.10 2.32
N PHE A 135 -14.96 -2.07 3.03
CA PHE A 135 -13.67 -1.69 2.47
C PHE A 135 -12.98 -2.85 1.78
N THR A 136 -12.54 -2.66 0.55
CA THR A 136 -11.41 -3.40 -0.02
C THR A 136 -10.10 -2.80 0.48
N THR A 137 -9.00 -3.53 0.40
CA THR A 137 -7.79 -3.19 1.14
C THR A 137 -6.59 -2.91 0.25
N ALA A 138 -5.56 -2.29 0.82
CA ALA A 138 -4.24 -2.12 0.23
C ALA A 138 -3.23 -3.04 0.91
N GLU A 139 -2.31 -3.65 0.13
CA GLU A 139 -1.20 -4.45 0.62
C GLU A 139 0.13 -4.03 -0.02
N GLU A 140 1.24 -4.19 0.67
CA GLU A 140 2.57 -4.13 0.06
C GLU A 140 2.91 -5.50 -0.56
N MET A 141 3.14 -5.54 -1.86
CA MET A 141 3.57 -6.74 -2.56
C MET A 141 5.05 -7.01 -2.25
N LEU A 142 5.33 -7.55 -1.06
CA LEU A 142 6.68 -7.93 -0.66
C LEU A 142 7.15 -9.18 -1.43
N TYR A 143 6.25 -10.14 -1.57
CA TYR A 143 6.46 -11.36 -2.36
C TYR A 143 5.44 -11.37 -3.52
N PRO A 144 5.87 -11.31 -4.78
CA PRO A 144 4.94 -11.32 -5.92
C PRO A 144 3.97 -12.51 -5.92
N GLU A 145 4.41 -13.66 -5.43
CA GLU A 145 3.55 -14.86 -5.36
C GLU A 145 2.40 -14.73 -4.36
N ASN A 146 2.60 -13.99 -3.27
CA ASN A 146 1.59 -13.85 -2.21
C ASN A 146 0.40 -12.99 -2.61
N HIS A 147 0.58 -12.06 -3.56
CA HIS A 147 -0.51 -11.24 -4.08
C HIS A 147 -1.72 -12.08 -4.52
N ARG A 148 -1.51 -13.26 -5.12
CA ARG A 148 -2.60 -14.10 -5.62
C ARG A 148 -3.52 -14.67 -4.53
N TYR A 149 -3.04 -14.84 -3.29
CA TYR A 149 -3.87 -15.30 -2.18
C TYR A 149 -4.93 -14.26 -1.76
N LEU A 150 -4.69 -12.97 -2.10
CA LEU A 150 -5.51 -11.83 -1.72
C LEU A 150 -6.06 -11.05 -2.93
N SER A 151 -5.76 -11.44 -4.16
CA SER A 151 -6.07 -10.65 -5.38
C SER A 151 -7.56 -10.35 -5.58
N ASP A 152 -8.44 -11.14 -4.98
CA ASP A 152 -9.88 -10.97 -4.98
C ASP A 152 -10.41 -10.10 -3.81
N LEU A 153 -9.53 -9.50 -3.03
CA LEU A 153 -9.85 -8.66 -1.85
C LEU A 153 -9.14 -7.30 -1.87
N LEU A 154 -8.03 -7.19 -2.64
CA LEU A 154 -7.22 -5.97 -2.73
C LEU A 154 -7.72 -5.05 -3.84
N SER A 155 -7.80 -3.74 -3.59
CA SER A 155 -8.02 -2.70 -4.61
C SER A 155 -6.81 -1.78 -4.81
N TYR A 156 -5.71 -2.04 -4.13
CA TYR A 156 -4.46 -1.32 -4.27
C TYR A 156 -3.26 -2.18 -3.88
N VAL A 157 -2.18 -2.05 -4.63
CA VAL A 157 -0.91 -2.72 -4.34
C VAL A 157 0.22 -1.70 -4.34
N ALA A 158 1.10 -1.75 -3.33
CA ALA A 158 2.34 -0.99 -3.33
C ALA A 158 3.55 -1.92 -3.57
N VAL A 159 4.47 -1.52 -4.44
CA VAL A 159 5.80 -2.12 -4.57
C VAL A 159 6.76 -1.30 -3.71
N GLY A 160 7.36 -1.95 -2.72
CA GLY A 160 8.21 -1.30 -1.73
C GLY A 160 9.52 -0.76 -2.30
N ALA A 161 10.12 0.19 -1.59
CA ALA A 161 11.38 0.85 -1.99
C ALA A 161 12.58 -0.09 -2.15
N ARG A 162 12.54 -1.27 -1.52
CA ARG A 162 13.60 -2.30 -1.65
C ARG A 162 13.31 -3.28 -2.79
N SER A 163 12.08 -3.32 -3.27
CA SER A 163 11.59 -4.26 -4.29
C SER A 163 11.41 -3.62 -5.66
N VAL A 164 11.40 -2.29 -5.76
CA VAL A 164 11.12 -1.56 -7.01
C VAL A 164 12.13 -1.80 -8.13
N GLU A 165 13.34 -2.23 -7.79
CA GLU A 165 14.37 -2.62 -8.76
C GLU A 165 14.26 -4.07 -9.23
N ASP A 166 13.54 -4.90 -8.46
CA ASP A 166 13.40 -6.33 -8.77
C ASP A 166 12.50 -6.55 -9.99
N GLN A 167 13.05 -7.32 -10.94
CA GLN A 167 12.39 -7.58 -12.21
C GLN A 167 11.07 -8.33 -12.06
N GLN A 168 11.00 -9.29 -11.12
CA GLN A 168 9.79 -10.08 -10.92
C GLN A 168 8.64 -9.24 -10.37
N HIS A 169 8.91 -8.25 -9.48
CA HIS A 169 7.90 -7.30 -9.00
C HIS A 169 7.34 -6.45 -10.14
N ARG A 170 8.22 -5.91 -10.99
CA ARG A 170 7.81 -5.08 -12.15
C ARG A 170 6.96 -5.87 -13.12
N MET A 171 7.39 -7.09 -13.47
CA MET A 171 6.65 -7.97 -14.39
C MET A 171 5.32 -8.44 -13.79
N THR A 172 5.28 -8.79 -12.49
CA THR A 172 4.02 -9.14 -11.83
C THR A 172 3.06 -7.96 -11.82
N ALA A 173 3.54 -6.74 -11.50
CA ALA A 173 2.73 -5.52 -11.51
C ALA A 173 2.11 -5.24 -12.88
N SER A 174 2.76 -5.63 -13.99
CA SER A 174 2.22 -5.48 -15.36
C SER A 174 1.00 -6.37 -15.64
N GLY A 175 0.75 -7.37 -14.81
CA GLY A 175 -0.40 -8.28 -14.94
C GLY A 175 -1.49 -8.08 -13.88
N ILE A 176 -1.34 -7.09 -12.99
CA ILE A 176 -2.31 -6.78 -11.94
C ILE A 176 -3.38 -5.84 -12.50
N GLY A 177 -4.65 -6.16 -12.26
CA GLY A 177 -5.81 -5.40 -12.78
C GLY A 177 -6.29 -4.25 -11.86
N ILE A 178 -5.49 -3.85 -10.86
CA ILE A 178 -5.79 -2.76 -9.92
C ILE A 178 -4.61 -1.78 -9.87
N PRO A 179 -4.77 -0.57 -9.31
CA PRO A 179 -3.67 0.38 -9.14
C PRO A 179 -2.46 -0.21 -8.42
N ALA A 180 -1.28 -0.06 -9.03
CA ALA A 180 0.00 -0.55 -8.52
C ALA A 180 1.00 0.61 -8.35
N GLY A 181 1.25 1.00 -7.11
CA GLY A 181 2.15 2.12 -6.78
C GLY A 181 3.60 1.67 -6.67
N MET A 182 4.51 2.30 -7.41
CA MET A 182 5.95 2.08 -7.35
C MET A 182 6.59 3.10 -6.43
N LYS A 183 7.11 2.66 -5.26
CA LYS A 183 7.85 3.56 -4.37
C LYS A 183 9.21 3.91 -4.97
N ASN A 184 9.64 5.17 -4.85
CA ASN A 184 11.03 5.48 -5.15
C ASN A 184 11.97 4.64 -4.26
N PRO A 185 13.14 4.18 -4.78
CA PRO A 185 14.08 3.38 -4.01
C PRO A 185 14.60 4.13 -2.78
N THR A 186 15.16 3.40 -1.83
CA THR A 186 15.65 3.97 -0.57
C THR A 186 16.71 5.05 -0.78
N GLY A 187 17.51 4.98 -1.83
CA GLY A 187 18.52 5.99 -2.22
C GLY A 187 17.97 7.19 -3.00
N GLY A 188 16.68 7.21 -3.36
CA GLY A 188 16.01 8.37 -3.95
C GLY A 188 16.11 8.52 -5.46
N ASP A 189 16.65 7.55 -6.19
CA ASP A 189 16.75 7.65 -7.65
C ASP A 189 15.37 7.52 -8.32
N ILE A 190 14.85 8.65 -8.75
CA ILE A 190 13.54 8.74 -9.43
C ILE A 190 13.54 7.98 -10.75
N SER A 191 14.67 7.91 -11.46
CA SER A 191 14.76 7.20 -12.75
C SER A 191 14.47 5.70 -12.59
N VAL A 192 14.89 5.10 -11.49
CA VAL A 192 14.61 3.70 -11.14
C VAL A 192 13.11 3.46 -10.97
N MET A 193 12.43 4.35 -10.24
CA MET A 193 10.98 4.30 -10.06
C MET A 193 10.25 4.46 -11.39
N MET A 194 10.64 5.42 -12.22
CA MET A 194 10.04 5.66 -13.53
C MET A 194 10.24 4.47 -14.47
N ASN A 195 11.41 3.83 -14.43
CA ASN A 195 11.67 2.60 -15.19
C ASN A 195 10.79 1.44 -14.70
N ALA A 196 10.53 1.36 -13.40
CA ALA A 196 9.61 0.36 -12.84
C ALA A 196 8.17 0.58 -13.31
N ILE A 197 7.70 1.85 -13.35
CA ILE A 197 6.38 2.21 -13.89
C ILE A 197 6.30 1.85 -15.39
N THR A 198 7.33 2.21 -16.17
CA THR A 198 7.39 1.88 -17.61
C THR A 198 7.30 0.38 -17.84
N ALA A 199 8.05 -0.42 -17.08
CA ALA A 199 8.02 -1.87 -17.17
C ALA A 199 6.65 -2.44 -16.77
N ALA A 200 6.03 -1.90 -15.72
CA ALA A 200 4.71 -2.32 -15.26
C ALA A 200 3.58 -1.91 -16.23
N GLN A 201 3.71 -0.81 -16.94
CA GLN A 201 2.74 -0.42 -17.98
C GLN A 201 2.94 -1.13 -19.32
N SER A 202 4.07 -1.82 -19.50
CA SER A 202 4.39 -2.52 -20.75
C SER A 202 3.95 -3.99 -20.71
N PRO A 203 3.54 -4.58 -21.86
CA PRO A 203 3.35 -6.03 -21.96
C PRO A 203 4.64 -6.79 -21.66
N GLN A 204 4.55 -7.83 -20.86
CA GLN A 204 5.68 -8.66 -20.44
C GLN A 204 5.44 -10.14 -20.75
N SER A 205 6.53 -10.91 -20.97
CA SER A 205 6.48 -12.38 -21.04
C SER A 205 7.54 -12.96 -20.12
N PHE A 206 7.13 -13.81 -19.19
CA PHE A 206 8.03 -14.36 -18.16
C PHE A 206 7.55 -15.68 -17.58
N VAL A 207 8.41 -16.35 -16.84
CA VAL A 207 8.04 -17.56 -16.11
C VAL A 207 7.40 -17.16 -14.77
N TYR A 208 6.18 -17.62 -14.56
CA TYR A 208 5.43 -17.39 -13.33
C TYR A 208 4.80 -18.69 -12.84
N ARG A 209 5.25 -19.20 -11.69
CA ARG A 209 4.77 -20.46 -11.09
C ARG A 209 4.75 -21.65 -12.02
N GLY A 210 5.83 -21.84 -12.78
CA GLY A 210 5.95 -22.95 -13.74
C GLY A 210 5.19 -22.74 -15.06
N TRP A 211 4.58 -21.58 -15.28
CA TRP A 211 3.90 -21.20 -16.51
C TRP A 211 4.70 -20.13 -17.27
N ALA A 212 4.69 -20.23 -18.58
CA ALA A 212 5.03 -19.09 -19.43
C ALA A 212 3.79 -18.19 -19.51
N VAL A 213 3.87 -17.00 -18.94
CA VAL A 213 2.76 -16.04 -18.92
C VAL A 213 3.06 -14.84 -19.81
N ARG A 214 2.00 -14.21 -20.31
CA ARG A 214 2.06 -12.92 -21.01
C ARG A 214 1.09 -11.96 -20.32
N THR A 215 1.55 -10.75 -20.02
CA THR A 215 0.73 -9.65 -19.50
C THR A 215 0.45 -8.62 -20.58
N THR A 216 -0.51 -7.72 -20.32
CA THR A 216 -0.91 -6.66 -21.25
C THR A 216 -0.36 -5.29 -20.85
N GLY A 217 0.27 -5.18 -19.68
CA GLY A 217 0.60 -3.94 -19.04
C GLY A 217 -0.53 -3.43 -18.13
N ASN A 218 -0.15 -2.75 -17.07
CA ASN A 218 -1.07 -2.15 -16.10
C ASN A 218 -1.08 -0.63 -16.28
N PRO A 219 -2.08 -0.03 -16.93
CA PRO A 219 -2.15 1.42 -17.18
C PRO A 219 -2.29 2.27 -15.93
N MET A 220 -2.56 1.66 -14.76
CA MET A 220 -2.66 2.31 -13.46
C MET A 220 -1.41 2.13 -12.60
N ALA A 221 -0.29 1.64 -13.16
CA ALA A 221 0.99 1.67 -12.47
C ALA A 221 1.49 3.12 -12.35
N HIS A 222 1.85 3.56 -11.13
CA HIS A 222 2.08 4.97 -10.81
C HIS A 222 3.18 5.17 -9.77
N ALA A 223 3.56 6.44 -9.53
CA ALA A 223 4.60 6.82 -8.60
C ALA A 223 4.11 6.91 -7.15
N ILE A 224 4.97 6.50 -6.19
CA ILE A 224 4.83 6.82 -4.77
C ILE A 224 6.11 7.51 -4.31
N LEU A 225 6.03 8.78 -3.90
CA LEU A 225 7.13 9.50 -3.27
C LEU A 225 7.11 9.29 -1.75
N ARG A 226 8.20 8.71 -1.22
CA ARG A 226 8.32 8.33 0.20
C ARG A 226 9.50 8.96 0.93
N GLY A 227 10.18 9.96 0.30
CA GLY A 227 11.47 10.44 0.72
C GLY A 227 12.59 9.44 0.46
N TYR A 228 13.80 9.78 0.83
CA TYR A 228 14.97 8.93 0.59
C TYR A 228 16.05 9.11 1.67
N VAL A 229 17.03 8.23 1.65
CA VAL A 229 18.23 8.34 2.50
C VAL A 229 19.41 8.67 1.62
N ASP A 230 20.07 9.79 1.88
CA ASP A 230 21.23 10.21 1.10
C ASP A 230 22.48 9.35 1.41
N ARG A 231 23.56 9.59 0.66
CA ARG A 231 24.86 8.89 0.85
C ARG A 231 25.50 9.08 2.24
N PHE A 232 25.01 10.03 3.01
CA PHE A 232 25.48 10.31 4.38
C PHE A 232 24.56 9.71 5.45
N GLY A 233 23.50 8.98 5.04
CA GLY A 233 22.55 8.35 5.95
C GLY A 233 21.47 9.30 6.48
N ARG A 234 21.28 10.48 5.90
CA ARG A 234 20.23 11.43 6.30
C ARG A 234 18.95 11.16 5.55
N ASN A 235 17.81 11.19 6.27
CA ASN A 235 16.51 11.19 5.63
C ASN A 235 16.24 12.56 5.00
N LEU A 236 15.85 12.55 3.74
CA LEU A 236 15.46 13.74 2.98
C LEU A 236 14.07 13.54 2.40
N PRO A 237 13.20 14.56 2.50
CA PRO A 237 11.87 14.52 1.88
C PRO A 237 11.95 14.68 0.36
N ASN A 238 10.87 14.26 -0.34
CA ASN A 238 10.69 14.48 -1.77
C ASN A 238 9.21 14.72 -2.14
N TYR A 239 8.49 15.47 -1.30
CA TYR A 239 7.07 15.80 -1.48
C TYR A 239 6.82 17.30 -1.70
N HIS A 240 7.86 18.14 -1.70
CA HIS A 240 7.70 19.58 -1.90
C HIS A 240 7.28 19.89 -3.32
N TYR A 241 6.84 21.11 -3.52
CA TYR A 241 6.38 21.63 -4.83
C TYR A 241 7.37 21.27 -5.94
N GLU A 242 8.66 21.57 -5.74
CA GLU A 242 9.72 21.36 -6.72
C GLU A 242 9.96 19.86 -6.99
N ASP A 243 9.85 19.03 -5.98
CA ASP A 243 10.00 17.57 -6.14
C ASP A 243 8.88 16.99 -7.03
N ILE A 244 7.64 17.47 -6.80
CA ILE A 244 6.48 17.02 -7.58
C ILE A 244 6.57 17.57 -9.02
N MET A 245 6.97 18.81 -9.22
CA MET A 245 7.20 19.38 -10.55
C MET A 245 8.28 18.61 -11.33
N ASN A 246 9.38 18.24 -10.68
CA ASN A 246 10.42 17.39 -11.28
C ASN A 246 9.87 16.01 -11.69
N LEU A 247 8.98 15.42 -10.89
CA LEU A 247 8.33 14.15 -11.22
C LEU A 247 7.40 14.32 -12.45
N ILE A 248 6.66 15.42 -12.55
CA ILE A 248 5.82 15.75 -13.72
C ILE A 248 6.67 15.81 -14.99
N GLU A 249 7.82 16.48 -14.94
CA GLU A 249 8.76 16.50 -16.06
C GLU A 249 9.26 15.09 -16.44
N GLU A 250 9.51 14.23 -15.46
CA GLU A 250 9.90 12.85 -15.73
C GLU A 250 8.79 12.03 -16.39
N TYR A 251 7.51 12.27 -16.03
CA TYR A 251 6.37 11.70 -16.74
C TYR A 251 6.27 12.20 -18.19
N HIS A 252 6.45 13.50 -18.42
CA HIS A 252 6.38 14.07 -19.75
C HIS A 252 7.47 13.55 -20.72
N LYS A 253 8.61 13.10 -20.19
CA LYS A 253 9.69 12.49 -21.00
C LYS A 253 9.37 11.06 -21.46
N ARG A 254 8.27 10.47 -20.99
CA ARG A 254 7.91 9.07 -21.21
C ARG A 254 6.47 8.99 -21.74
N ASP A 255 6.23 8.03 -22.63
CA ASP A 255 4.89 7.72 -23.12
C ASP A 255 4.18 6.78 -22.12
N LEU A 256 3.73 7.36 -20.99
CA LEU A 256 3.06 6.63 -19.91
C LEU A 256 1.59 7.03 -19.83
N GLN A 257 0.74 6.03 -19.57
CA GLN A 257 -0.68 6.23 -19.38
C GLN A 257 -0.98 6.70 -17.95
N ASN A 258 -2.04 7.50 -17.80
CA ASN A 258 -2.57 7.95 -16.50
C ASN A 258 -1.48 8.38 -15.49
N PRO A 259 -0.68 9.43 -15.79
CA PRO A 259 0.31 9.96 -14.85
C PRO A 259 -0.33 10.22 -13.50
N ALA A 260 0.23 9.60 -12.43
CA ALA A 260 -0.35 9.71 -11.10
C ALA A 260 0.72 9.61 -10.02
N LEU A 261 0.46 10.29 -8.92
CA LEU A 261 1.31 10.32 -7.73
C LEU A 261 0.50 10.06 -6.47
N ILE A 262 1.00 9.18 -5.62
CA ILE A 262 0.63 9.08 -4.22
C ILE A 262 1.80 9.59 -3.38
N VAL A 263 1.55 10.48 -2.42
CA VAL A 263 2.57 10.93 -1.48
C VAL A 263 2.47 10.12 -0.20
N ASP A 264 3.54 9.38 0.11
CA ASP A 264 3.70 8.69 1.40
C ASP A 264 4.16 9.71 2.45
N CYS A 265 3.27 10.09 3.34
CA CYS A 265 3.51 11.14 4.34
C CYS A 265 4.42 10.69 5.49
N ASN A 266 4.76 9.41 5.58
CA ASN A 266 5.66 8.87 6.59
C ASN A 266 7.07 8.60 6.03
N HIS A 267 7.74 7.56 6.49
CA HIS A 267 9.08 7.10 6.09
C HIS A 267 10.12 8.24 6.11
N SER A 268 10.88 8.43 5.03
CA SER A 268 11.90 9.48 4.99
C SER A 268 11.32 10.87 4.79
N ASN A 269 10.11 11.01 4.26
CA ASN A 269 9.41 12.29 4.15
C ASN A 269 9.16 12.93 5.52
N SER A 270 8.83 12.13 6.53
CA SER A 270 8.62 12.58 7.92
C SER A 270 9.86 12.42 8.82
N ASN A 271 10.99 11.93 8.27
CA ASN A 271 12.12 11.46 9.08
C ASN A 271 11.69 10.42 10.13
N LYS A 272 10.65 9.62 9.82
CA LYS A 272 9.98 8.66 10.73
C LYS A 272 9.36 9.28 11.99
N ASN A 273 9.15 10.57 12.00
CA ASN A 273 8.34 11.24 13.01
C ASN A 273 6.87 11.21 12.56
N TYR A 274 6.10 10.30 13.13
CA TYR A 274 4.70 10.08 12.73
C TYR A 274 3.83 11.33 12.85
N MET A 275 4.15 12.26 13.73
CA MET A 275 3.41 13.52 13.88
C MET A 275 3.54 14.45 12.67
N GLU A 276 4.65 14.38 11.94
CA GLU A 276 4.89 15.19 10.75
C GLU A 276 3.95 14.81 9.58
N GLN A 277 3.36 13.63 9.58
CA GLN A 277 2.40 13.22 8.57
C GLN A 277 1.25 14.22 8.42
N ILE A 278 0.80 14.83 9.51
CA ILE A 278 -0.28 15.83 9.52
C ILE A 278 0.12 17.07 8.71
N ARG A 279 1.32 17.59 8.94
CA ARG A 279 1.84 18.76 8.24
C ARG A 279 2.07 18.43 6.77
N ILE A 280 2.74 17.32 6.49
CA ILE A 280 3.09 16.90 5.13
C ILE A 280 1.84 16.73 4.27
N ALA A 281 0.80 16.07 4.79
CA ALA A 281 -0.47 15.90 4.08
C ALA A 281 -1.09 17.25 3.69
N LYS A 282 -1.07 18.22 4.58
CA LYS A 282 -1.59 19.58 4.33
C LYS A 282 -0.71 20.35 3.33
N ASP A 283 0.61 20.25 3.44
CA ASP A 283 1.56 20.89 2.51
C ASP A 283 1.36 20.39 1.08
N VAL A 284 1.14 19.08 0.89
CA VAL A 284 0.85 18.50 -0.43
C VAL A 284 -0.46 19.05 -0.99
N LEU A 285 -1.55 19.07 -0.20
CA LEU A 285 -2.82 19.64 -0.67
C LEU A 285 -2.74 21.15 -0.91
N HIS A 286 -1.90 21.88 -0.15
CA HIS A 286 -1.63 23.27 -0.45
C HIS A 286 -0.94 23.43 -1.83
N SER A 287 0.02 22.57 -2.15
CA SER A 287 0.67 22.56 -3.47
C SER A 287 -0.33 22.25 -4.60
N CYS A 288 -1.31 21.36 -4.36
CA CYS A 288 -2.40 21.10 -5.30
C CYS A 288 -3.26 22.35 -5.55
N LYS A 289 -3.50 23.19 -4.54
CA LYS A 289 -4.30 24.43 -4.69
C LYS A 289 -3.59 25.53 -5.48
N VAL A 290 -2.26 25.55 -5.50
CA VAL A 290 -1.49 26.60 -6.16
C VAL A 290 -0.97 26.19 -7.55
N SER A 291 -1.09 24.93 -7.93
CA SER A 291 -0.66 24.40 -9.24
C SER A 291 -1.65 23.37 -9.78
N GLU A 292 -2.20 23.67 -10.96
CA GLU A 292 -3.10 22.77 -11.66
C GLU A 292 -2.41 21.47 -12.08
N ASP A 293 -1.14 21.54 -12.50
CA ASP A 293 -0.35 20.35 -12.86
C ASP A 293 -0.16 19.42 -11.67
N ILE A 294 0.14 19.98 -10.48
CA ILE A 294 0.26 19.20 -9.24
C ILE A 294 -1.11 18.63 -8.85
N HIS A 295 -2.17 19.41 -8.95
CA HIS A 295 -3.53 18.94 -8.69
C HIS A 295 -3.91 17.75 -9.56
N HIS A 296 -3.55 17.77 -10.84
CA HIS A 296 -3.86 16.70 -11.77
C HIS A 296 -3.09 15.41 -11.49
N ILE A 297 -1.81 15.50 -11.10
CA ILE A 297 -0.98 14.31 -10.91
C ILE A 297 -1.16 13.68 -9.52
N VAL A 298 -1.37 14.48 -8.47
CA VAL A 298 -1.56 13.98 -7.10
C VAL A 298 -2.95 13.38 -6.96
N LYS A 299 -3.02 12.05 -6.97
CA LYS A 299 -4.28 11.31 -6.77
C LYS A 299 -4.58 11.07 -5.31
N GLY A 300 -3.58 11.11 -4.44
CA GLY A 300 -3.82 10.84 -3.03
C GLY A 300 -2.60 10.83 -2.14
N LEU A 301 -2.87 10.44 -0.90
CA LEU A 301 -1.92 10.40 0.21
C LEU A 301 -1.87 9.00 0.81
N MET A 302 -0.69 8.63 1.35
CA MET A 302 -0.52 7.42 2.15
C MET A 302 -0.11 7.78 3.56
N ILE A 303 -0.86 7.30 4.57
CA ILE A 303 -0.69 7.65 5.99
C ILE A 303 -0.60 6.38 6.84
N GLU A 304 0.39 6.33 7.72
CA GLU A 304 0.50 5.28 8.73
C GLU A 304 -0.21 5.70 10.01
N SER A 305 -1.30 5.01 10.31
CA SER A 305 -2.23 5.31 11.39
C SER A 305 -2.73 4.03 12.06
N TYR A 306 -2.91 4.06 13.38
CA TYR A 306 -3.50 2.95 14.14
C TYR A 306 -4.37 3.49 15.29
N LEU A 307 -4.73 2.66 16.28
CA LEU A 307 -5.58 3.11 17.39
C LEU A 307 -4.84 4.01 18.37
N VAL A 308 -3.55 3.72 18.63
CA VAL A 308 -2.70 4.42 19.62
C VAL A 308 -1.47 5.02 18.92
N ASP A 309 -1.05 6.20 19.40
CA ASP A 309 0.12 6.91 18.88
C ASP A 309 1.43 6.14 19.07
N GLY A 310 2.31 6.28 18.07
CA GLY A 310 3.68 5.80 18.14
C GLY A 310 3.84 4.32 17.83
N CYS A 311 4.80 3.69 18.47
CA CYS A 311 5.09 2.26 18.34
C CYS A 311 5.56 1.66 19.67
N GLN A 312 5.57 0.35 19.72
CA GLN A 312 6.03 -0.47 20.85
C GLN A 312 6.90 -1.61 20.35
N LYS A 313 7.52 -2.35 21.26
CA LYS A 313 8.22 -3.59 20.91
C LYS A 313 7.19 -4.73 20.72
N PRO A 314 7.52 -5.76 19.92
CA PRO A 314 6.61 -6.90 19.75
C PRO A 314 6.26 -7.63 21.05
N GLU A 315 7.14 -7.55 22.08
CA GLU A 315 6.92 -8.15 23.40
C GLU A 315 5.93 -7.37 24.27
N ASP A 316 5.69 -6.09 23.94
CA ASP A 316 4.70 -5.26 24.62
C ASP A 316 3.30 -5.61 24.10
N SER A 317 2.27 -5.38 24.89
CA SER A 317 0.91 -5.84 24.60
C SER A 317 -0.14 -4.73 24.60
N GLU A 318 0.26 -3.47 24.42
CA GLU A 318 -0.68 -2.35 24.33
C GLU A 318 -1.57 -2.51 23.10
N TYR A 319 -2.87 -2.57 23.30
CA TYR A 319 -3.85 -2.81 22.26
C TYR A 319 -3.86 -1.69 21.20
N GLY A 320 -3.76 -2.05 19.93
CA GLY A 320 -3.84 -1.10 18.82
C GLY A 320 -2.67 -0.14 18.68
N LYS A 321 -1.52 -0.46 19.27
CA LYS A 321 -0.27 0.26 19.09
C LYS A 321 0.68 -0.50 18.17
N SER A 322 1.25 0.18 17.19
CA SER A 322 2.10 -0.45 16.18
C SER A 322 3.32 -1.16 16.80
N ILE A 323 3.60 -2.38 16.38
CA ILE A 323 4.82 -3.15 16.73
C ILE A 323 5.94 -3.00 15.68
N THR A 324 5.78 -2.06 14.75
CA THR A 324 6.75 -1.78 13.69
C THR A 324 7.08 -0.27 13.64
N ASP A 325 6.85 0.44 12.53
CA ASP A 325 7.12 1.88 12.49
C ASP A 325 6.00 2.66 13.24
N PRO A 326 6.31 3.82 13.85
CA PRO A 326 5.35 4.59 14.63
C PRO A 326 4.21 5.14 13.76
N CYS A 327 2.98 5.05 14.25
CA CYS A 327 1.75 5.48 13.59
C CYS A 327 1.08 6.65 14.30
N LEU A 328 0.28 7.44 13.57
CA LEU A 328 -0.69 8.35 14.16
C LEU A 328 -1.78 7.57 14.90
N GLY A 329 -2.14 7.98 16.10
CA GLY A 329 -3.28 7.45 16.83
C GLY A 329 -4.62 7.88 16.22
N TRP A 330 -5.70 7.19 16.62
CA TRP A 330 -7.03 7.36 16.04
C TRP A 330 -7.55 8.81 16.10
N GLU A 331 -7.51 9.46 17.26
CA GLU A 331 -8.06 10.82 17.43
C GLU A 331 -7.43 11.83 16.46
N LYS A 332 -6.10 11.74 16.28
CA LYS A 332 -5.37 12.61 15.35
C LYS A 332 -5.68 12.28 13.89
N SER A 333 -5.84 11.00 13.60
CA SER A 333 -6.14 10.52 12.24
C SER A 333 -7.57 10.92 11.84
N GLU A 334 -8.56 10.72 12.70
CA GLU A 334 -9.94 11.14 12.45
C GLU A 334 -10.00 12.65 12.18
N LYS A 335 -9.36 13.45 13.04
CA LYS A 335 -9.29 14.90 12.87
C LYS A 335 -8.64 15.27 11.54
N LEU A 336 -7.51 14.63 11.22
CA LEU A 336 -6.81 14.87 9.95
C LEU A 336 -7.68 14.55 8.73
N ILE A 337 -8.43 13.46 8.76
CA ILE A 337 -9.31 13.08 7.64
C ILE A 337 -10.36 14.17 7.37
N TYR A 338 -10.98 14.74 8.42
CA TYR A 338 -11.92 15.84 8.24
C TYR A 338 -11.24 17.11 7.70
N GLU A 339 -10.06 17.47 8.21
CA GLU A 339 -9.28 18.60 7.71
C GLU A 339 -8.85 18.42 6.24
N LEU A 340 -8.49 17.20 5.85
CA LEU A 340 -8.17 16.89 4.44
C LEU A 340 -9.42 16.97 3.54
N ALA A 341 -10.59 16.56 4.03
CA ALA A 341 -11.84 16.69 3.29
C ALA A 341 -12.24 18.17 3.07
N GLU A 342 -11.90 19.06 4.00
CA GLU A 342 -12.08 20.51 3.84
C GLU A 342 -11.07 21.11 2.85
N LEU A 343 -9.87 20.53 2.76
CA LEU A 343 -8.81 20.99 1.88
C LEU A 343 -8.89 20.43 0.46
N ALA A 344 -9.57 19.31 0.25
CA ALA A 344 -9.69 18.64 -1.04
C ALA A 344 -10.70 19.28 -2.02
N ASP A 345 -11.17 20.49 -1.70
CA ASP A 345 -12.06 21.30 -2.57
C ASP A 345 -11.27 22.12 -3.60
#